data_9c1f7d55bbccf5cf019c76ba02c50f0d
#
_entry.id   9c1f7d55bbccf5cf019c76ba02c50f0d
#
_cell.length_a   1.000
_cell.length_b   1.000
_cell.length_c   1.000
_cell.angle_alpha   90.00
_cell.angle_beta   90.00
_cell.angle_gamma   90.00
#
_symmetry.space_group_name_H-M   'P 1'
#
loop_
_entity.id
_entity.type
_entity.pdbx_description
1 polymer ?
#
loop_
_entity_poly.entity_id
_entity_poly.type
_entity_poly.pdbx_seq_one_letter_code
_entity_poly.pdbx_strand_id
1 'polypeptide(L)'
;YLFGKIRKKETPQRVSFYMRDELIKFERYQKQFRFLYDNEIETVEQLTIFKENVENKIDEMIIRRSKLYDKTDSKTEIKTINAELRELRKNLRTCNNIFIDAERIREHTEYVARLEKEANEPQKQQIKDYVIG
;
A
#
# COMPACT_ATOMS: atom_id res chain seq x y z
N TYR A 1 10.17 14.21 -15.49
CA TYR A 1 10.87 14.43 -16.20
C TYR A 1 11.45 13.62 -17.33
N LEU A 2 12.44 12.61 -17.26
CA LEU A 2 12.89 11.65 -18.26
C LEU A 2 11.76 10.79 -18.77
N PHE A 3 10.88 10.37 -17.93
CA PHE A 3 9.71 9.60 -18.31
C PHE A 3 8.77 10.37 -19.21
N GLY A 4 8.60 11.64 -18.99
CA GLY A 4 7.77 12.48 -19.84
C GLY A 4 8.31 12.62 -21.24
N LYS A 5 9.62 12.76 -21.38
CA LYS A 5 10.28 12.84 -22.68
C LYS A 5 10.18 11.53 -23.45
N ILE A 6 10.39 10.41 -22.77
CA ILE A 6 10.30 9.10 -23.37
C ILE A 6 8.88 8.84 -23.87
N ARG A 7 7.89 9.22 -23.08
CA ARG A 7 6.49 9.09 -23.48
C ARG A 7 6.15 9.86 -24.73
N LYS A 8 6.73 11.05 -24.90
CA LYS A 8 6.45 11.87 -26.08
C LYS A 8 7.10 11.35 -27.33
N LYS A 9 8.26 10.73 -27.23
CA LYS A 9 9.00 10.26 -28.38
C LYS A 9 8.55 8.91 -28.89
N GLU A 10 8.16 8.03 -28.00
CA GLU A 10 7.76 6.69 -28.41
C GLU A 10 6.24 6.60 -28.50
N THR A 11 5.77 5.77 -29.41
CA THR A 11 4.36 5.53 -29.54
C THR A 11 3.89 4.82 -28.29
N PRO A 12 3.07 5.48 -27.50
CA PRO A 12 2.83 5.04 -26.15
C PRO A 12 1.99 3.80 -26.04
N GLN A 13 1.40 3.34 -27.11
CA GLN A 13 0.37 2.31 -26.99
C GLN A 13 0.91 0.92 -26.71
N ARG A 14 2.10 0.58 -27.16
CA ARG A 14 2.67 -0.74 -26.92
C ARG A 14 3.45 -0.85 -25.64
N VAL A 15 4.15 0.20 -25.29
CA VAL A 15 4.95 0.25 -24.09
C VAL A 15 4.04 0.47 -22.88
N SER A 16 2.85 1.02 -23.12
CA SER A 16 1.99 1.55 -22.09
C SER A 16 1.39 0.51 -21.14
N PHE A 17 1.11 -0.71 -21.60
CA PHE A 17 0.48 -1.68 -20.68
C PHE A 17 1.41 -2.10 -19.57
N TYR A 18 2.64 -2.45 -19.91
CA TYR A 18 3.62 -2.83 -18.92
C TYR A 18 4.03 -1.66 -18.04
N MET A 19 4.34 -0.53 -18.66
CA MET A 19 4.79 0.65 -17.93
C MET A 19 3.68 1.28 -17.09
N ARG A 20 2.46 1.20 -17.56
CA ARG A 20 1.32 1.73 -16.84
C ARG A 20 1.12 1.00 -15.51
N ASP A 21 1.16 -0.34 -15.54
CA ASP A 21 1.01 -1.13 -14.31
C ASP A 21 2.15 -0.88 -13.35
N GLU A 22 3.38 -0.84 -13.86
CA GLU A 22 4.54 -0.55 -13.03
C GLU A 22 4.50 0.85 -12.45
N LEU A 23 4.04 1.82 -13.24
CA LEU A 23 3.92 3.19 -12.78
C LEU A 23 2.86 3.34 -11.70
N ILE A 24 1.72 2.69 -11.88
CA ILE A 24 0.64 2.70 -10.89
C ILE A 24 1.12 2.08 -9.59
N LYS A 25 1.82 0.95 -9.65
CA LYS A 25 2.41 0.30 -8.48
C LYS A 25 3.43 1.20 -7.79
N PHE A 26 4.28 1.85 -8.57
CA PHE A 26 5.29 2.74 -8.05
C PHE A 26 4.66 3.94 -7.34
N GLU A 27 3.66 4.56 -7.94
CA GLU A 27 2.94 5.66 -7.34
C GLU A 27 2.21 5.24 -6.06
N ARG A 28 1.62 4.06 -6.09
CA ARG A 28 0.93 3.49 -4.93
C ARG A 28 1.88 3.27 -3.77
N TYR A 29 3.04 2.66 -4.03
CA TYR A 29 4.05 2.42 -3.01
C TYR A 29 4.69 3.71 -2.50
N GLN A 30 4.85 4.68 -3.39
CA GLN A 30 5.37 5.99 -3.03
C GLN A 30 4.44 6.73 -2.06
N LYS A 31 3.14 6.67 -2.32
CA LYS A 31 2.14 7.24 -1.43
C LYS A 31 2.13 6.55 -0.07
N GLN A 32 2.23 5.23 -0.08
CA GLN A 32 2.30 4.45 1.15
C GLN A 32 3.55 4.79 1.96
N PHE A 33 4.68 4.88 1.30
CA PHE A 33 5.94 5.25 1.94
C PHE A 33 5.85 6.64 2.57
N ARG A 34 5.30 7.59 1.82
CA ARG A 34 5.11 8.95 2.31
C ARG A 34 4.17 8.98 3.52
N PHE A 35 3.09 8.21 3.46
CA PHE A 35 2.16 8.09 4.57
C PHE A 35 2.85 7.57 5.83
N LEU A 36 3.65 6.52 5.69
CA LEU A 36 4.40 5.94 6.80
C LEU A 36 5.41 6.94 7.37
N TYR A 37 6.11 7.62 6.48
CA TYR A 37 7.10 8.61 6.87
C TYR A 37 6.46 9.79 7.61
N ASP A 38 5.38 10.34 7.07
CA ASP A 38 4.70 11.50 7.65
C ASP A 38 4.10 11.19 9.02
N ASN A 39 3.70 9.95 9.24
CA ASN A 39 3.10 9.52 10.50
C ASN A 39 4.10 8.83 11.44
N GLU A 40 5.38 8.85 11.08
CA GLU A 40 6.46 8.27 11.88
C GLU A 40 6.25 6.80 12.21
N ILE A 41 5.75 6.05 11.25
CA ILE A 41 5.50 4.62 11.37
C ILE A 41 6.69 3.86 10.78
N GLU A 42 7.41 3.11 11.62
CA GLU A 42 8.59 2.37 11.17
C GLU A 42 8.40 0.86 11.24
N THR A 43 7.48 0.37 12.05
CA THR A 43 7.27 -1.06 12.26
C THR A 43 5.82 -1.46 12.01
N VAL A 44 5.61 -2.75 11.81
CA VAL A 44 4.27 -3.32 11.64
C VAL A 44 3.43 -3.10 12.89
N GLU A 45 4.05 -3.22 14.06
CA GLU A 45 3.37 -2.98 15.33
C GLU A 45 2.89 -1.54 15.45
N GLN A 46 3.72 -0.59 15.03
CA GLN A 46 3.34 0.82 15.02
C GLN A 46 2.19 1.09 14.05
N LEU A 47 2.21 0.44 12.90
CA LEU A 47 1.13 0.57 11.92
C LEU A 47 -0.17 0.00 12.48
N THR A 48 -0.11 -1.12 13.18
CA THR A 48 -1.27 -1.75 13.81
C THR A 48 -1.87 -0.83 14.87
N ILE A 49 -1.03 -0.24 15.72
CA ILE A 49 -1.46 0.72 16.74
C ILE A 49 -2.09 1.95 16.09
N PHE A 50 -1.47 2.46 15.04
CA PHE A 50 -2.00 3.61 14.31
C PHE A 50 -3.38 3.30 13.74
N LYS A 51 -3.55 2.13 13.13
CA LYS A 51 -4.82 1.68 12.57
C LYS A 51 -5.89 1.58 13.66
N GLU A 52 -5.57 0.98 14.80
CA GLU A 52 -6.50 0.88 15.92
C GLU A 52 -6.92 2.25 16.44
N ASN A 53 -5.97 3.17 16.56
CA ASN A 53 -6.27 4.53 17.00
C ASN A 53 -7.18 5.25 16.02
N VAL A 54 -6.97 5.06 14.71
CA VAL A 54 -7.83 5.63 13.69
C VAL A 54 -9.24 5.05 13.77
N GLU A 55 -9.35 3.74 13.92
CA GLU A 55 -10.65 3.08 14.06
C GLU A 55 -11.41 3.56 15.29
N ASN A 56 -10.74 3.70 16.43
CA ASN A 56 -11.34 4.22 17.65
C ASN A 56 -11.80 5.66 17.48
N LYS A 57 -11.01 6.45 16.78
CA LYS A 57 -11.35 7.85 16.53
C LYS A 57 -12.55 7.97 15.59
N ILE A 58 -12.65 7.10 14.61
CA ILE A 58 -13.82 7.02 13.73
C ILE A 58 -15.07 6.72 14.55
N ASP A 59 -15.00 5.75 15.45
CA ASP A 59 -16.13 5.37 16.31
C ASP A 59 -16.56 6.53 17.21
N GLU A 60 -15.59 7.22 17.80
CA GLU A 60 -15.87 8.40 18.63
C GLU A 60 -16.55 9.50 17.84
N MET A 61 -16.10 9.75 16.61
CA MET A 61 -16.67 10.77 15.75
C MET A 61 -18.08 10.42 15.32
N ILE A 62 -18.36 9.15 15.05
CA ILE A 62 -19.70 8.69 14.70
C ILE A 62 -20.66 8.87 15.87
N ILE A 63 -20.22 8.54 17.08
CA ILE A 63 -21.03 8.71 18.29
C ILE A 63 -21.30 10.21 18.51
N ARG A 64 -20.29 11.04 18.38
CA ARG A 64 -20.45 12.49 18.52
C ARG A 64 -21.44 13.05 17.49
N ARG A 65 -21.31 12.58 16.24
CA ARG A 65 -22.21 13.02 15.17
C ARG A 65 -23.66 12.63 15.45
N SER A 66 -23.88 11.41 15.94
CA SER A 66 -25.25 10.95 16.24
C SER A 66 -25.90 11.76 17.34
N LYS A 67 -25.14 12.24 18.31
CA LYS A 67 -25.64 13.12 19.36
C LYS A 67 -26.02 14.50 18.84
N LEU A 68 -25.35 14.96 17.79
CA LEU A 68 -25.59 16.28 17.20
C LEU A 68 -26.80 16.31 16.30
N TYR A 69 -27.27 15.19 15.78
CA TYR A 69 -28.48 15.16 14.93
C TYR A 69 -29.74 15.65 15.65
N ASP A 70 -29.78 15.52 16.96
CA ASP A 70 -30.94 15.96 17.75
C ASP A 70 -30.92 17.45 18.07
N LYS A 71 -29.85 18.16 17.74
CA LYS A 71 -29.69 19.58 18.03
C LYS A 71 -29.88 20.43 16.78
N THR A 72 -30.59 21.55 16.93
CA THR A 72 -30.99 22.37 15.79
C THR A 72 -29.87 23.20 15.17
N ASP A 73 -28.82 23.55 15.91
CA ASP A 73 -27.73 24.42 15.44
C ASP A 73 -26.44 23.73 15.17
N SER A 74 -26.49 22.46 14.75
CA SER A 74 -25.30 21.62 14.66
C SER A 74 -24.81 21.36 13.24
N LYS A 75 -25.36 22.02 12.23
CA LYS A 75 -24.98 21.79 10.83
C LYS A 75 -23.50 21.99 10.56
N THR A 76 -22.92 23.05 11.12
CA THR A 76 -21.50 23.35 10.93
C THR A 76 -20.61 22.29 11.61
N GLU A 77 -20.97 21.87 12.82
CA GLU A 77 -20.26 20.83 13.55
C GLU A 77 -20.34 19.50 12.83
N ILE A 78 -21.51 19.15 12.30
CA ILE A 78 -21.72 17.92 11.53
C ILE A 78 -20.85 17.94 10.27
N LYS A 79 -20.76 19.05 9.58
CA LYS A 79 -19.89 19.19 8.41
C LYS A 79 -18.43 18.99 8.77
N THR A 80 -17.99 19.55 9.89
CA THR A 80 -16.62 19.40 10.37
C THR A 80 -16.33 17.94 10.70
N ILE A 81 -17.25 17.28 11.41
CA ILE A 81 -17.12 15.88 11.74
C ILE A 81 -17.08 15.01 10.49
N ASN A 82 -17.94 15.29 9.51
CA ASN A 82 -17.96 14.56 8.25
C ASN A 82 -16.64 14.71 7.48
N ALA A 83 -16.03 15.90 7.51
CA ALA A 83 -14.73 16.14 6.88
C ALA A 83 -13.63 15.33 7.59
N GLU A 84 -13.63 15.34 8.93
CA GLU A 84 -12.67 14.55 9.71
C GLU A 84 -12.85 13.06 9.50
N LEU A 85 -14.09 12.58 9.44
CA LEU A 85 -14.40 11.19 9.16
C LEU A 85 -13.87 10.76 7.79
N ARG A 86 -13.99 11.65 6.80
CA ARG A 86 -13.49 11.38 5.46
C ARG A 86 -11.97 11.17 5.48
N GLU A 87 -11.26 12.04 6.18
CA GLU A 87 -9.80 11.92 6.32
C GLU A 87 -9.40 10.68 7.11
N LEU A 88 -10.08 10.38 8.20
CA LEU A 88 -9.82 9.20 9.01
C LEU A 88 -10.06 7.91 8.22
N ARG A 89 -11.15 7.86 7.45
CA ARG A 89 -11.46 6.70 6.60
C ARG A 89 -10.44 6.54 5.49
N LYS A 90 -9.93 7.64 4.96
CA LYS A 90 -8.87 7.64 3.96
C LYS A 90 -7.58 7.06 4.56
N ASN A 91 -7.23 7.49 5.76
CA ASN A 91 -6.07 6.96 6.48
C ASN A 91 -6.21 5.47 6.78
N LEU A 92 -7.39 5.05 7.21
CA LEU A 92 -7.68 3.65 7.47
C LEU A 92 -7.53 2.81 6.21
N ARG A 93 -8.04 3.30 5.09
CA ARG A 93 -7.91 2.63 3.80
C ARG A 93 -6.46 2.50 3.39
N THR A 94 -5.67 3.54 3.60
CA THR A 94 -4.23 3.51 3.32
C THR A 94 -3.53 2.46 4.19
N CYS A 95 -3.83 2.39 5.47
CA CYS A 95 -3.28 1.36 6.37
C CYS A 95 -3.61 -0.04 5.86
N ASN A 96 -4.86 -0.29 5.51
CA ASN A 96 -5.29 -1.58 5.01
C ASN A 96 -4.58 -1.95 3.70
N ASN A 97 -4.40 -0.98 2.82
CA ASN A 97 -3.69 -1.18 1.56
C ASN A 97 -2.22 -1.52 1.80
N ILE A 98 -1.60 -0.89 2.79
CA ILE A 98 -0.22 -1.19 3.15
C ILE A 98 -0.09 -2.63 3.64
N PHE A 99 -1.00 -3.08 4.49
CA PHE A 99 -1.00 -4.46 4.97
C PHE A 99 -1.17 -5.46 3.81
N ILE A 100 -2.10 -5.19 2.91
CA ILE A 100 -2.34 -6.04 1.74
C ILE A 100 -1.11 -6.09 0.83
N ASP A 101 -0.54 -4.95 0.53
CA ASP A 101 0.60 -4.85 -0.37
C ASP A 101 1.87 -5.45 0.24
N ALA A 102 2.07 -5.29 1.55
CA ALA A 102 3.18 -5.91 2.26
C ALA A 102 3.10 -7.44 2.19
N GLU A 103 1.90 -7.98 2.33
CA GLU A 103 1.67 -9.42 2.21
C GLU A 103 1.98 -9.91 0.80
N ARG A 104 1.55 -9.20 -0.22
CA ARG A 104 1.85 -9.53 -1.62
C ARG A 104 3.34 -9.48 -1.91
N ILE A 105 4.02 -8.46 -1.40
CA ILE A 105 5.47 -8.32 -1.59
C ILE A 105 6.19 -9.48 -0.92
N ARG A 106 5.78 -9.85 0.28
CA ARG A 106 6.37 -10.98 1.00
C ARG A 106 6.18 -12.29 0.23
N GLU A 107 4.96 -12.56 -0.21
CA GLU A 107 4.65 -13.77 -0.98
C GLU A 107 5.46 -13.83 -2.27
N HIS A 108 5.56 -12.71 -2.96
CA HIS A 108 6.34 -12.63 -4.19
C HIS A 108 7.82 -12.88 -3.93
N THR A 109 8.36 -12.30 -2.88
CA THR A 109 9.75 -12.48 -2.49
C THR A 109 10.04 -13.94 -2.15
N GLU A 110 9.16 -14.59 -1.40
CA GLU A 110 9.29 -16.01 -1.08
C GLU A 110 9.21 -16.88 -2.33
N TYR A 111 8.32 -16.55 -3.25
CA TYR A 111 8.19 -17.27 -4.50
C TYR A 111 9.46 -17.19 -5.35
N VAL A 112 10.01 -15.99 -5.50
CA VAL A 112 11.24 -15.76 -6.25
C VAL A 112 12.41 -16.51 -5.59
N ALA A 113 12.50 -16.47 -4.26
CA ALA A 113 13.55 -17.19 -3.53
C ALA A 113 13.45 -18.70 -3.74
N ARG A 114 12.24 -19.24 -3.77
CA ARG A 114 12.03 -20.66 -4.06
C ARG A 114 12.45 -21.02 -5.48
N LEU A 115 12.09 -20.18 -6.45
CA LEU A 115 12.49 -20.41 -7.83
C LEU A 115 13.99 -20.37 -8.01
N GLU A 116 14.68 -19.45 -7.35
CA GLU A 116 16.13 -19.38 -7.39
C GLU A 116 16.76 -20.62 -6.77
N LYS A 117 16.22 -21.07 -5.66
CA LYS A 117 16.71 -22.27 -4.98
C LYS A 117 16.53 -23.52 -5.85
N GLU A 118 15.37 -23.67 -6.46
CA GLU A 118 15.10 -24.79 -7.37
C GLU A 118 15.98 -24.75 -8.60
N ALA A 119 16.25 -23.57 -9.13
CA ALA A 119 17.11 -23.42 -10.29
C ALA A 119 18.57 -23.78 -9.96
N ASN A 120 19.02 -23.46 -8.75
CA ASN A 120 20.40 -23.72 -8.36
C ASN A 120 20.67 -25.17 -7.96
N GLU A 121 19.73 -25.82 -7.27
CA GLU A 121 19.91 -27.20 -6.84
C GLU A 121 20.03 -28.22 -7.99
N PRO A 122 19.15 -28.19 -9.00
CA PRO A 122 19.33 -29.11 -10.13
C PRO A 122 20.61 -28.91 -10.89
N GLN A 123 21.07 -27.68 -11.04
CA GLN A 123 22.31 -27.39 -11.72
C GLN A 123 23.50 -27.95 -10.97
N LYS A 124 23.53 -27.84 -9.66
CA LYS A 124 24.57 -28.40 -8.83
C LYS A 124 24.61 -29.93 -8.91
N GLN A 125 23.45 -30.54 -8.91
CA GLN A 125 23.32 -31.98 -9.06
C GLN A 125 23.77 -32.44 -10.45
N GLN A 126 23.41 -31.73 -11.48
CA GLN A 126 23.84 -32.03 -12.84
C GLN A 126 25.35 -31.92 -13.00
N ILE A 127 25.95 -30.92 -12.38
CA ILE A 127 27.38 -30.74 -12.39
C ILE A 127 28.07 -31.90 -11.67
N LYS A 128 27.55 -32.34 -10.53
CA LYS A 128 28.09 -33.48 -9.79
C LYS A 128 27.98 -34.76 -10.62
N ASP A 129 26.83 -35.00 -11.22
CA ASP A 129 26.61 -36.15 -12.06
C ASP A 129 27.56 -36.14 -13.28
N TYR A 130 27.81 -34.96 -13.81
CA TYR A 130 28.68 -34.78 -14.95
C TYR A 130 30.15 -35.09 -14.58
N VAL A 131 30.57 -34.71 -13.39
CA VAL A 131 31.90 -34.93 -12.89
C VAL A 131 32.09 -36.39 -12.51
N ILE A 132 31.10 -37.05 -11.96
CA ILE A 132 31.15 -38.43 -11.53
C ILE A 132 30.98 -39.38 -12.71
N GLY A 133 30.15 -39.00 -13.64
CA GLY A 133 29.92 -39.81 -14.84
C GLY A 133 30.98 -39.68 -15.85
#